data_afb12ba5c42ed8fd6456f10437f0bd44
#
_entry.id   afb12ba5c42ed8fd6456f10437f0bd44
#
_cell.length_a   1.000
_cell.length_b   1.000
_cell.length_c   1.000
_cell.angle_alpha   90.00
_cell.angle_beta   90.00
_cell.angle_gamma   90.00
#
_symmetry.space_group_name_H-M   'P 1'
#
loop_
_entity.id
_entity.type
_entity.pdbx_description
1 polymer ?
#
loop_
_entity_poly.entity_id
_entity_poly.type
_entity_poly.pdbx_seq_one_letter_code
_entity_poly.pdbx_strand_id
1 'polypeptide(L)'
;MRTLRQTAVARRRAAVARPGPVLRVLLRVEAAALSLWALLLVGVSGGLLWVLGLNYEGITGSAASKIHPATYLAVILIGWTLVRAGNPVIPVAGALNRRPASVLLAACGVALLALIAARGGAGLAGSIDTFVLAGLIPILLMDRDAATLGRLETVFHAVMLANALLGLFELASGQRFFPYRFDGVAFESDTRSAALQGHPLANATLTACYILALAKGGGRLVPMARAAMIGLQLVALVTFGGRSATVTTLVLGSGVGLVALNRTLRTGRIPLAAAAGACFALTLLPVLVAILAAAGFFDTLLDRFVSDGGSAKARVDMLSVFDAIPFRQLLLGPDFLQVNTLRRIYGLEWGIENSIISAVLYHGILVTAVLVIAVGLYLAEVARDCRRGVWLPILAFVILVNTFEGLAGKTTLLAKFALMLIVLFPPLPARGRV
;
A
#
# COMPACT_ATOMS: atom_id res chain seq x y z
N MET A 1 -8.91 31.85 -46.21
CA MET A 1 -9.95 31.13 -45.46
C MET A 1 -9.44 30.12 -44.42
N ARG A 2 -8.24 29.48 -44.55
CA ARG A 2 -7.67 28.55 -43.52
C ARG A 2 -7.24 29.23 -42.22
N THR A 3 -6.70 30.46 -42.29
CA THR A 3 -6.22 31.22 -41.13
C THR A 3 -7.33 31.67 -40.16
N LEU A 4 -8.52 32.02 -40.66
CA LEU A 4 -9.66 32.44 -39.85
C LEU A 4 -10.33 31.27 -39.08
N ARG A 5 -10.29 30.04 -39.60
CA ARG A 5 -10.76 28.87 -38.88
C ARG A 5 -9.81 28.44 -37.75
N GLN A 6 -8.50 28.60 -37.93
CA GLN A 6 -7.52 28.30 -36.89
C GLN A 6 -7.59 29.28 -35.71
N THR A 7 -7.82 30.57 -35.97
CA THR A 7 -8.02 31.58 -34.91
C THR A 7 -9.33 31.40 -34.16
N ALA A 8 -10.41 30.94 -34.80
CA ALA A 8 -11.68 30.65 -34.16
C ALA A 8 -11.62 29.40 -33.26
N VAL A 9 -10.89 28.36 -33.67
CA VAL A 9 -10.65 27.14 -32.85
C VAL A 9 -9.71 27.45 -31.70
N ALA A 10 -8.69 28.27 -31.90
CA ALA A 10 -7.79 28.73 -30.83
C ALA A 10 -8.52 29.61 -29.80
N ARG A 11 -9.40 30.52 -30.24
CA ARG A 11 -10.24 31.34 -29.34
C ARG A 11 -11.29 30.50 -28.60
N ARG A 12 -11.87 29.45 -29.18
CA ARG A 12 -12.74 28.52 -28.46
C ARG A 12 -11.98 27.68 -27.41
N ARG A 13 -10.69 27.36 -27.61
CA ARG A 13 -9.85 26.72 -26.60
C ARG A 13 -9.43 27.66 -25.44
N ALA A 14 -9.36 28.97 -25.70
CA ALA A 14 -9.01 29.96 -24.68
C ALA A 14 -10.19 30.39 -23.78
N ALA A 15 -11.43 30.11 -24.18
CA ALA A 15 -12.62 30.40 -23.41
C ALA A 15 -13.06 29.14 -22.58
N VAL A 16 -12.14 28.49 -21.86
CA VAL A 16 -12.53 27.73 -20.70
C VAL A 16 -12.97 28.77 -19.66
N ALA A 17 -14.27 29.03 -19.63
CA ALA A 17 -14.88 29.95 -18.70
C ALA A 17 -14.35 29.64 -17.28
N ARG A 18 -13.72 30.63 -16.63
CA ARG A 18 -13.25 30.46 -15.24
C ARG A 18 -14.45 30.00 -14.43
N PRO A 19 -14.32 28.90 -13.67
CA PRO A 19 -15.44 28.37 -12.90
C PRO A 19 -16.00 29.48 -11.99
N GLY A 20 -17.33 29.60 -11.95
CA GLY A 20 -18.00 30.55 -11.08
C GLY A 20 -17.59 30.43 -9.62
N PRO A 21 -17.84 31.41 -8.76
CA PRO A 21 -17.37 31.42 -7.39
C PRO A 21 -17.84 30.19 -6.61
N VAL A 22 -19.07 29.76 -6.77
CA VAL A 22 -19.64 28.56 -6.12
C VAL A 22 -18.90 27.29 -6.56
N LEU A 23 -18.68 27.13 -7.87
CA LEU A 23 -17.97 25.95 -8.38
C LEU A 23 -16.52 25.90 -7.90
N ARG A 24 -15.86 27.04 -7.73
CA ARG A 24 -14.50 27.13 -7.14
C ARG A 24 -14.49 26.69 -5.70
N VAL A 25 -15.48 27.09 -4.89
CA VAL A 25 -15.60 26.65 -3.49
C VAL A 25 -15.81 25.14 -3.43
N LEU A 26 -16.74 24.59 -4.23
CA LEU A 26 -17.01 23.14 -4.27
C LEU A 26 -15.75 22.34 -4.66
N LEU A 27 -14.99 22.78 -5.66
CA LEU A 27 -13.75 22.13 -6.06
C LEU A 27 -12.67 22.17 -4.96
N ARG A 28 -12.60 23.28 -4.18
CA ARG A 28 -11.67 23.36 -3.04
C ARG A 28 -12.08 22.43 -1.90
N VAL A 29 -13.37 22.35 -1.59
CA VAL A 29 -13.90 21.44 -0.56
C VAL A 29 -13.65 19.98 -0.96
N GLU A 30 -13.92 19.62 -2.21
CA GLU A 30 -13.64 18.27 -2.73
C GLU A 30 -12.15 17.92 -2.64
N ALA A 31 -11.29 18.87 -3.01
CA ALA A 31 -9.85 18.65 -2.93
C ALA A 31 -9.34 18.53 -1.48
N ALA A 32 -9.90 19.31 -0.55
CA ALA A 32 -9.61 19.18 0.89
C ALA A 32 -10.09 17.82 1.43
N ALA A 33 -11.30 17.41 1.06
CA ALA A 33 -11.86 16.11 1.45
C ALA A 33 -11.05 14.93 0.91
N LEU A 34 -10.55 15.00 -0.33
CA LEU A 34 -9.63 14.00 -0.89
C LEU A 34 -8.29 13.97 -0.15
N SER A 35 -7.75 15.15 0.23
CA SER A 35 -6.51 15.21 1.01
C SER A 35 -6.69 14.62 2.42
N LEU A 36 -7.82 14.91 3.08
CA LEU A 36 -8.20 14.31 4.36
C LEU A 36 -8.35 12.78 4.22
N TRP A 37 -9.02 12.33 3.16
CA TRP A 37 -9.17 10.90 2.87
C TRP A 37 -7.81 10.20 2.71
N ALA A 38 -6.89 10.78 1.96
CA ALA A 38 -5.55 10.22 1.78
C ALA A 38 -4.76 10.22 3.10
N LEU A 39 -4.88 11.28 3.91
CA LEU A 39 -4.28 11.36 5.24
C LEU A 39 -4.84 10.26 6.16
N LEU A 40 -6.16 10.07 6.20
CA LEU A 40 -6.80 8.99 6.96
C LEU A 40 -6.33 7.63 6.47
N LEU A 41 -6.30 7.40 5.14
CA LEU A 41 -5.91 6.12 4.58
C LEU A 41 -4.47 5.75 4.94
N VAL A 42 -3.52 6.66 4.76
CA VAL A 42 -2.08 6.36 4.88
C VAL A 42 -1.57 6.59 6.30
N GLY A 43 -2.11 7.57 7.01
CA GLY A 43 -1.60 8.01 8.31
C GLY A 43 -2.32 7.44 9.53
N VAL A 44 -3.48 6.80 9.36
CA VAL A 44 -4.25 6.25 10.48
C VAL A 44 -4.10 4.74 10.51
N SER A 45 -3.65 4.22 11.64
CA SER A 45 -3.49 2.79 11.90
C SER A 45 -4.50 2.29 12.93
N GLY A 46 -4.61 0.97 13.06
CA GLY A 46 -5.40 0.35 14.12
C GLY A 46 -4.94 0.76 15.51
N GLY A 47 -3.62 0.89 15.73
CA GLY A 47 -3.07 1.38 16.99
C GLY A 47 -3.46 2.83 17.29
N LEU A 48 -3.44 3.72 16.27
CA LEU A 48 -3.91 5.10 16.43
C LEU A 48 -5.43 5.15 16.68
N LEU A 49 -6.21 4.34 15.96
CA LEU A 49 -7.67 4.25 16.19
C LEU A 49 -7.99 3.79 17.61
N TRP A 50 -7.20 2.87 18.15
CA TRP A 50 -7.34 2.45 19.55
C TRP A 50 -7.11 3.60 20.53
N VAL A 51 -6.05 4.39 20.34
CA VAL A 51 -5.77 5.57 21.18
C VAL A 51 -6.94 6.57 21.12
N LEU A 52 -7.63 6.66 19.98
CA LEU A 52 -8.85 7.47 19.81
C LEU A 52 -10.12 6.82 20.36
N GLY A 53 -10.03 5.67 21.04
CA GLY A 53 -11.16 4.96 21.61
C GLY A 53 -11.93 4.07 20.62
N LEU A 54 -11.41 3.87 19.41
CA LEU A 54 -12.04 3.03 18.39
C LEU A 54 -11.39 1.63 18.38
N ASN A 55 -12.13 0.61 18.77
CA ASN A 55 -11.65 -0.77 18.80
C ASN A 55 -11.66 -1.40 17.38
N TYR A 56 -10.85 -0.84 16.48
CA TYR A 56 -10.78 -1.26 15.08
C TYR A 56 -10.30 -2.71 14.91
N GLU A 57 -9.23 -3.11 15.62
CA GLU A 57 -8.59 -4.43 15.49
C GLU A 57 -9.12 -5.46 16.53
N GLY A 58 -9.92 -5.04 17.49
CA GLY A 58 -10.43 -5.95 18.53
C GLY A 58 -11.54 -6.88 18.06
N ILE A 59 -11.77 -7.97 18.78
CA ILE A 59 -12.83 -8.96 18.51
C ILE A 59 -14.20 -8.38 18.87
N THR A 60 -14.28 -7.62 19.97
CA THR A 60 -15.52 -7.05 20.52
C THR A 60 -15.83 -5.67 19.91
N GLY A 61 -17.08 -5.28 19.92
CA GLY A 61 -17.56 -3.97 19.47
C GLY A 61 -18.48 -4.06 18.24
N SER A 62 -19.02 -2.91 17.82
CA SER A 62 -19.96 -2.84 16.68
C SER A 62 -19.24 -3.12 15.36
N ALA A 63 -19.95 -3.70 14.38
CA ALA A 63 -19.41 -3.91 13.03
C ALA A 63 -18.93 -2.60 12.38
N ALA A 64 -19.58 -1.48 12.67
CA ALA A 64 -19.20 -0.17 12.18
C ALA A 64 -17.81 0.28 12.68
N SER A 65 -17.46 0.02 13.94
CA SER A 65 -16.14 0.36 14.49
C SER A 65 -15.00 -0.47 13.90
N LYS A 66 -15.32 -1.56 13.18
CA LYS A 66 -14.37 -2.47 12.55
C LYS A 66 -13.99 -2.06 11.12
N ILE A 67 -14.66 -1.07 10.55
CA ILE A 67 -14.36 -0.57 9.19
C ILE A 67 -13.49 0.68 9.33
N HIS A 68 -12.45 0.78 8.50
CA HIS A 68 -11.51 1.88 8.53
C HIS A 68 -12.19 3.23 8.17
N PRO A 69 -11.90 4.34 8.87
CA PRO A 69 -12.51 5.64 8.57
C PRO A 69 -12.32 6.11 7.12
N ALA A 70 -11.19 5.77 6.49
CA ALA A 70 -10.96 6.08 5.09
C ALA A 70 -11.94 5.36 4.15
N THR A 71 -12.45 4.18 4.52
CA THR A 71 -13.45 3.45 3.74
C THR A 71 -14.77 4.21 3.73
N TYR A 72 -15.23 4.67 4.89
CA TYR A 72 -16.44 5.49 4.98
C TYR A 72 -16.33 6.75 4.15
N LEU A 73 -15.20 7.48 4.27
CA LEU A 73 -15.00 8.70 3.52
C LEU A 73 -14.90 8.44 2.01
N ALA A 74 -14.29 7.32 1.58
CA ALA A 74 -14.26 6.93 0.16
C ALA A 74 -15.69 6.71 -0.39
N VAL A 75 -16.53 5.99 0.35
CA VAL A 75 -17.93 5.76 -0.03
C VAL A 75 -18.72 7.08 -0.11
N ILE A 76 -18.53 7.97 0.87
CA ILE A 76 -19.17 9.31 0.86
C ILE A 76 -18.73 10.12 -0.36
N LEU A 77 -17.42 10.13 -0.68
CA LEU A 77 -16.87 10.86 -1.82
C LEU A 77 -17.35 10.30 -3.18
N ILE A 78 -17.49 8.98 -3.29
CA ILE A 78 -18.08 8.35 -4.47
C ILE A 78 -19.57 8.70 -4.55
N GLY A 79 -20.32 8.57 -3.45
CA GLY A 79 -21.72 8.99 -3.37
C GLY A 79 -21.92 10.44 -3.79
N TRP A 80 -21.05 11.35 -3.30
CA TRP A 80 -21.02 12.74 -3.73
C TRP A 80 -20.81 12.91 -5.24
N THR A 81 -19.89 12.13 -5.82
CA THR A 81 -19.64 12.14 -7.26
C THR A 81 -20.87 11.69 -8.06
N LEU A 82 -21.59 10.67 -7.57
CA LEU A 82 -22.83 10.18 -8.18
C LEU A 82 -23.95 11.24 -8.12
N VAL A 83 -24.16 11.87 -6.97
CA VAL A 83 -25.17 12.93 -6.79
C VAL A 83 -24.87 14.13 -7.68
N ARG A 84 -23.60 14.56 -7.72
CA ARG A 84 -23.17 15.70 -8.54
C ARG A 84 -23.31 15.47 -10.04
N ALA A 85 -23.23 14.22 -10.49
CA ALA A 85 -23.43 13.88 -11.90
C ALA A 85 -24.90 14.04 -12.38
N GLY A 86 -25.86 14.20 -11.48
CA GLY A 86 -27.29 14.26 -11.77
C GLY A 86 -27.87 12.91 -12.22
N ASN A 87 -27.19 12.22 -13.13
CA ASN A 87 -27.53 10.85 -13.54
C ASN A 87 -26.44 9.88 -13.06
N PRO A 88 -26.70 9.04 -12.03
CA PRO A 88 -25.69 8.14 -11.47
C PRO A 88 -25.25 7.03 -12.44
N VAL A 89 -26.02 6.73 -13.48
CA VAL A 89 -25.67 5.74 -14.50
C VAL A 89 -24.41 6.15 -15.27
N ILE A 90 -24.24 7.46 -15.52
CA ILE A 90 -23.08 7.97 -16.29
C ILE A 90 -21.74 7.66 -15.60
N PRO A 91 -21.49 8.04 -14.31
CA PRO A 91 -20.24 7.72 -13.65
C PRO A 91 -20.07 6.21 -13.40
N VAL A 92 -21.15 5.47 -13.15
CA VAL A 92 -21.09 4.01 -12.99
C VAL A 92 -20.68 3.34 -14.31
N ALA A 93 -21.31 3.67 -15.44
CA ALA A 93 -20.91 3.17 -16.76
C ALA A 93 -19.48 3.61 -17.11
N GLY A 94 -19.11 4.84 -16.75
CA GLY A 94 -17.74 5.34 -16.88
C GLY A 94 -16.72 4.51 -16.10
N ALA A 95 -17.04 4.14 -14.87
CA ALA A 95 -16.20 3.28 -14.05
C ALA A 95 -16.09 1.86 -14.65
N LEU A 96 -17.20 1.24 -15.04
CA LEU A 96 -17.23 -0.07 -15.68
C LEU A 96 -16.38 -0.11 -16.97
N ASN A 97 -16.46 0.93 -17.80
CA ASN A 97 -15.75 0.97 -19.08
C ASN A 97 -14.26 1.28 -18.92
N ARG A 98 -13.87 2.12 -17.96
CA ARG A 98 -12.49 2.59 -17.80
C ARG A 98 -11.70 1.91 -16.69
N ARG A 99 -12.41 1.34 -15.70
CA ARG A 99 -11.86 0.69 -14.48
C ARG A 99 -12.51 -0.67 -14.21
N PRO A 100 -12.64 -1.55 -15.22
CA PRO A 100 -13.36 -2.82 -15.06
C PRO A 100 -12.73 -3.72 -14.00
N ALA A 101 -11.40 -3.77 -13.89
CA ALA A 101 -10.73 -4.59 -12.91
C ALA A 101 -10.85 -4.03 -11.48
N SER A 102 -10.89 -2.71 -11.32
CA SER A 102 -11.18 -2.06 -10.04
C SER A 102 -12.60 -2.35 -9.57
N VAL A 103 -13.58 -2.28 -10.47
CA VAL A 103 -14.98 -2.65 -10.17
C VAL A 103 -15.08 -4.15 -9.86
N LEU A 104 -14.39 -5.01 -10.62
CA LEU A 104 -14.34 -6.45 -10.36
C LEU A 104 -13.79 -6.75 -8.97
N LEU A 105 -12.66 -6.11 -8.58
CA LEU A 105 -12.07 -6.31 -7.25
C LEU A 105 -13.04 -5.90 -6.13
N ALA A 106 -13.70 -4.74 -6.27
CA ALA A 106 -14.70 -4.31 -5.30
C ALA A 106 -15.89 -5.27 -5.23
N ALA A 107 -16.37 -5.77 -6.38
CA ALA A 107 -17.44 -6.76 -6.45
C ALA A 107 -17.03 -8.10 -5.81
N CYS A 108 -15.80 -8.57 -6.05
CA CYS A 108 -15.25 -9.76 -5.37
C CYS A 108 -15.17 -9.55 -3.85
N GLY A 109 -14.79 -8.36 -3.38
CA GLY A 109 -14.82 -8.02 -1.95
C GLY A 109 -16.22 -8.09 -1.36
N VAL A 110 -17.24 -7.57 -2.06
CA VAL A 110 -18.65 -7.67 -1.63
C VAL A 110 -19.15 -9.11 -1.66
N ALA A 111 -18.80 -9.88 -2.70
CA ALA A 111 -19.15 -11.29 -2.78
C ALA A 111 -18.52 -12.11 -1.66
N LEU A 112 -17.24 -11.83 -1.34
CA LEU A 112 -16.55 -12.46 -0.19
C LEU A 112 -17.22 -12.08 1.14
N LEU A 113 -17.60 -10.81 1.31
CA LEU A 113 -18.35 -10.37 2.49
C LEU A 113 -19.66 -11.18 2.65
N ALA A 114 -20.42 -11.33 1.57
CA ALA A 114 -21.66 -12.11 1.57
C ALA A 114 -21.41 -13.60 1.89
N LEU A 115 -20.33 -14.18 1.35
CA LEU A 115 -19.95 -15.56 1.61
C LEU A 115 -19.56 -15.77 3.08
N ILE A 116 -18.75 -14.87 3.67
CA ILE A 116 -18.37 -14.93 5.09
C ILE A 116 -19.61 -14.80 5.98
N ALA A 117 -20.50 -13.86 5.65
CA ALA A 117 -21.77 -13.68 6.39
C ALA A 117 -22.66 -14.92 6.32
N ALA A 118 -22.81 -15.53 5.14
CA ALA A 118 -23.61 -16.74 4.95
C ALA A 118 -23.04 -17.95 5.71
N ARG A 119 -21.73 -17.99 5.95
CA ARG A 119 -21.06 -19.05 6.72
C ARG A 119 -21.01 -18.78 8.25
N GLY A 120 -21.57 -17.65 8.71
CA GLY A 120 -21.45 -17.24 10.11
C GLY A 120 -20.02 -16.96 10.56
N GLY A 121 -19.11 -16.68 9.62
CA GLY A 121 -17.70 -16.45 9.87
C GLY A 121 -17.41 -15.06 10.47
N ALA A 122 -16.28 -14.94 11.15
CA ALA A 122 -15.73 -13.67 11.62
C ALA A 122 -14.92 -12.98 10.47
N GLY A 123 -14.64 -11.68 10.63
CA GLY A 123 -13.74 -10.98 9.71
C GLY A 123 -14.42 -10.23 8.55
N LEU A 124 -15.75 -10.00 8.63
CA LEU A 124 -16.51 -9.26 7.60
C LEU A 124 -15.87 -7.93 7.19
N ALA A 125 -15.34 -7.16 8.16
CA ALA A 125 -14.69 -5.88 7.88
C ALA A 125 -13.38 -6.04 7.09
N GLY A 126 -12.73 -7.21 7.16
CA GLY A 126 -11.52 -7.49 6.41
C GLY A 126 -11.74 -7.41 4.90
N SER A 127 -12.79 -8.04 4.37
CA SER A 127 -13.09 -7.99 2.93
C SER A 127 -13.40 -6.57 2.44
N ILE A 128 -14.01 -5.73 3.28
CA ILE A 128 -14.34 -4.34 2.96
C ILE A 128 -13.06 -3.50 2.85
N ASP A 129 -12.23 -3.51 3.89
CA ASP A 129 -11.02 -2.67 3.94
C ASP A 129 -9.93 -3.17 2.99
N THR A 130 -9.82 -4.49 2.78
CA THR A 130 -8.77 -5.07 1.95
C THR A 130 -9.09 -4.98 0.46
N PHE A 131 -10.31 -5.34 0.04
CA PHE A 131 -10.65 -5.47 -1.38
C PHE A 131 -11.60 -4.36 -1.88
N VAL A 132 -12.68 -4.07 -1.14
CA VAL A 132 -13.64 -3.04 -1.59
C VAL A 132 -12.97 -1.68 -1.61
N LEU A 133 -12.34 -1.25 -0.51
CA LEU A 133 -11.65 0.04 -0.46
C LEU A 133 -10.59 0.15 -1.55
N ALA A 134 -9.75 -0.89 -1.74
CA ALA A 134 -8.74 -0.88 -2.79
C ALA A 134 -9.35 -0.69 -4.18
N GLY A 135 -10.43 -1.43 -4.51
CA GLY A 135 -11.14 -1.28 -5.79
C GLY A 135 -11.75 0.10 -6.01
N LEU A 136 -12.17 0.78 -4.93
CA LEU A 136 -12.74 2.13 -5.02
C LEU A 136 -11.69 3.22 -5.32
N ILE A 137 -10.39 3.01 -5.04
CA ILE A 137 -9.36 4.05 -5.20
C ILE A 137 -9.19 4.54 -6.64
N PRO A 138 -8.97 3.67 -7.66
CA PRO A 138 -8.82 4.14 -9.03
C PRO A 138 -10.11 4.78 -9.56
N ILE A 139 -11.28 4.36 -9.05
CA ILE A 139 -12.58 4.95 -9.39
C ILE A 139 -12.69 6.36 -8.80
N LEU A 140 -12.34 6.52 -7.52
CA LEU A 140 -12.37 7.81 -6.82
C LEU A 140 -11.39 8.82 -7.44
N LEU A 141 -10.23 8.35 -7.90
CA LEU A 141 -9.18 9.19 -8.48
C LEU A 141 -9.28 9.33 -10.01
N MET A 142 -10.27 8.71 -10.63
CA MET A 142 -10.53 8.84 -12.06
C MET A 142 -10.82 10.31 -12.42
N ASP A 143 -10.18 10.79 -13.47
CA ASP A 143 -10.33 12.16 -13.99
C ASP A 143 -9.89 13.29 -13.03
N ARG A 144 -9.13 12.99 -11.98
CA ARG A 144 -8.58 14.03 -11.12
C ARG A 144 -7.47 14.80 -11.82
N ASP A 145 -7.48 16.11 -11.65
CA ASP A 145 -6.48 16.98 -12.24
C ASP A 145 -5.09 16.79 -11.60
N ALA A 146 -4.06 17.21 -12.33
CA ALA A 146 -2.67 17.08 -11.89
C ALA A 146 -2.37 17.85 -10.58
N ALA A 147 -3.14 18.91 -10.28
CA ALA A 147 -2.98 19.68 -9.04
C ALA A 147 -3.51 18.89 -7.84
N THR A 148 -4.65 18.19 -8.00
CA THR A 148 -5.20 17.31 -6.99
C THR A 148 -4.29 16.13 -6.71
N LEU A 149 -3.83 15.42 -7.77
CA LEU A 149 -2.87 14.32 -7.61
C LEU A 149 -1.57 14.79 -6.96
N GLY A 150 -1.09 15.99 -7.28
CA GLY A 150 0.11 16.57 -6.65
C GLY A 150 -0.08 16.89 -5.16
N ARG A 151 -1.28 17.28 -4.72
CA ARG A 151 -1.59 17.45 -3.29
C ARG A 151 -1.62 16.10 -2.55
N LEU A 152 -2.25 15.09 -3.15
CA LEU A 152 -2.26 13.73 -2.60
C LEU A 152 -0.84 13.15 -2.51
N GLU A 153 0.01 13.40 -3.51
CA GLU A 153 1.43 13.05 -3.50
C GLU A 153 2.15 13.71 -2.31
N THR A 154 1.93 15.01 -2.08
CA THR A 154 2.52 15.72 -0.93
C THR A 154 2.06 15.13 0.39
N VAL A 155 0.76 14.82 0.55
CA VAL A 155 0.24 14.14 1.75
C VAL A 155 0.92 12.78 1.93
N PHE A 156 1.06 12.00 0.85
CA PHE A 156 1.71 10.70 0.92
C PHE A 156 3.17 10.82 1.38
N HIS A 157 3.94 11.73 0.78
CA HIS A 157 5.32 11.99 1.19
C HIS A 157 5.43 12.45 2.65
N ALA A 158 4.55 13.33 3.09
CA ALA A 158 4.54 13.84 4.47
C ALA A 158 4.24 12.72 5.48
N VAL A 159 3.27 11.85 5.18
CA VAL A 159 2.95 10.71 6.05
C VAL A 159 4.10 9.70 6.07
N MET A 160 4.73 9.39 4.93
CA MET A 160 5.88 8.47 4.90
C MET A 160 7.08 9.05 5.66
N LEU A 161 7.30 10.37 5.58
CA LEU A 161 8.32 11.05 6.40
C LEU A 161 8.02 10.90 7.90
N ALA A 162 6.80 11.25 8.32
CA ALA A 162 6.38 11.14 9.71
C ALA A 162 6.45 9.68 10.22
N ASN A 163 6.05 8.72 9.40
CA ASN A 163 6.11 7.29 9.70
C ASN A 163 7.56 6.82 9.94
N ALA A 164 8.51 7.24 9.10
CA ALA A 164 9.91 6.89 9.26
C ALA A 164 10.51 7.51 10.53
N LEU A 165 10.25 8.80 10.77
CA LEU A 165 10.73 9.49 11.97
C LEU A 165 10.14 8.89 13.25
N LEU A 166 8.84 8.55 13.24
CA LEU A 166 8.20 7.89 14.37
C LEU A 166 8.81 6.51 14.62
N GLY A 167 9.05 5.72 13.56
CA GLY A 167 9.69 4.40 13.70
C GLY A 167 11.09 4.48 14.31
N LEU A 168 11.88 5.46 13.91
CA LEU A 168 13.21 5.71 14.49
C LEU A 168 13.12 6.20 15.93
N PHE A 169 12.16 7.07 16.23
CA PHE A 169 11.92 7.53 17.60
C PHE A 169 11.49 6.38 18.52
N GLU A 170 10.58 5.51 18.06
CA GLU A 170 10.15 4.32 18.79
C GLU A 170 11.30 3.36 19.06
N LEU A 171 12.25 3.20 18.11
CA LEU A 171 13.46 2.40 18.33
C LEU A 171 14.36 3.04 19.37
N ALA A 172 14.62 4.35 19.24
CA ALA A 172 15.55 5.06 20.12
C ALA A 172 15.04 5.20 21.57
N SER A 173 13.71 5.40 21.73
CA SER A 173 13.10 5.58 23.05
C SER A 173 12.66 4.27 23.72
N GLY A 174 12.56 3.18 22.96
CA GLY A 174 11.94 1.94 23.41
C GLY A 174 10.42 2.01 23.57
N GLN A 175 9.80 3.18 23.37
CA GLN A 175 8.36 3.38 23.54
C GLN A 175 7.62 3.13 22.22
N ARG A 176 6.49 2.46 22.28
CA ARG A 176 5.60 2.21 21.13
C ARG A 176 4.35 3.07 21.28
N PHE A 177 4.21 4.10 20.45
CA PHE A 177 3.03 4.97 20.49
C PHE A 177 1.77 4.30 19.95
N PHE A 178 1.94 3.54 18.87
CA PHE A 178 0.85 2.84 18.20
C PHE A 178 1.22 1.36 18.04
N PRO A 179 1.29 0.59 19.15
CA PRO A 179 1.76 -0.79 19.10
C PRO A 179 0.85 -1.63 18.22
N TYR A 180 1.45 -2.60 17.55
CA TYR A 180 0.69 -3.63 16.85
C TYR A 180 -0.23 -4.35 17.82
N ARG A 181 -1.47 -4.56 17.43
CA ARG A 181 -2.49 -5.21 18.22
C ARG A 181 -2.98 -6.46 17.51
N PHE A 182 -3.05 -7.53 18.25
CA PHE A 182 -3.65 -8.78 17.81
C PHE A 182 -4.91 -9.01 18.61
N ASP A 183 -6.06 -9.16 17.93
CA ASP A 183 -7.37 -9.30 18.57
C ASP A 183 -7.71 -8.17 19.58
N GLY A 184 -7.17 -6.97 19.34
CA GLY A 184 -7.40 -5.80 20.19
C GLY A 184 -6.47 -5.68 21.40
N VAL A 185 -5.59 -6.65 21.63
CA VAL A 185 -4.57 -6.62 22.68
C VAL A 185 -3.23 -6.21 22.09
N ALA A 186 -2.45 -5.36 22.77
CA ALA A 186 -1.12 -5.00 22.34
C ALA A 186 -0.21 -6.25 22.35
N PHE A 187 0.53 -6.44 21.25
CA PHE A 187 1.45 -7.56 21.14
C PHE A 187 2.82 -7.14 21.71
N GLU A 188 2.95 -7.25 23.04
CA GLU A 188 4.10 -6.72 23.80
C GLU A 188 5.43 -7.40 23.44
N SER A 189 5.38 -8.68 23.03
CA SER A 189 6.60 -9.41 22.63
C SER A 189 7.17 -8.95 21.28
N ASP A 190 6.43 -8.18 20.50
CA ASP A 190 6.94 -7.64 19.22
C ASP A 190 7.68 -6.32 19.43
N THR A 191 8.99 -6.39 19.40
CA THR A 191 9.88 -5.22 19.54
C THR A 191 9.95 -4.34 18.30
N ARG A 192 9.31 -4.72 17.17
CA ARG A 192 9.29 -3.96 15.93
C ARG A 192 8.37 -2.75 16.01
N SER A 193 8.72 -1.68 15.31
CA SER A 193 7.85 -0.53 15.16
C SER A 193 6.77 -0.78 14.10
N ALA A 194 5.52 -0.55 14.47
CA ALA A 194 4.40 -0.48 13.53
C ALA A 194 4.17 0.97 13.06
N ALA A 195 4.61 1.94 13.82
CA ALA A 195 4.45 3.37 13.61
C ALA A 195 3.02 3.72 13.13
N LEU A 196 2.88 4.42 11.99
CA LEU A 196 1.57 4.81 11.45
C LEU A 196 0.89 3.73 10.58
N GLN A 197 1.50 2.55 10.38
CA GLN A 197 0.95 1.54 9.46
C GLN A 197 0.19 0.40 10.13
N GLY A 198 0.22 0.34 11.47
CA GLY A 198 -0.56 -0.62 12.27
C GLY A 198 0.08 -2.00 12.41
N HIS A 199 0.80 -2.49 11.42
CA HIS A 199 1.48 -3.78 11.45
C HIS A 199 2.93 -3.63 10.96
N PRO A 200 3.95 -4.15 11.69
CA PRO A 200 5.36 -3.97 11.33
C PRO A 200 5.70 -4.47 9.91
N LEU A 201 5.23 -5.66 9.52
CA LEU A 201 5.50 -6.21 8.20
C LEU A 201 4.76 -5.48 7.07
N ALA A 202 3.54 -4.97 7.32
CA ALA A 202 2.83 -4.11 6.37
C ALA A 202 3.58 -2.78 6.20
N ASN A 203 4.11 -2.22 7.29
CA ASN A 203 4.95 -1.03 7.26
C ASN A 203 6.23 -1.25 6.46
N ALA A 204 6.96 -2.34 6.75
CA ALA A 204 8.15 -2.71 6.01
C ALA A 204 7.85 -2.91 4.51
N THR A 205 6.73 -3.55 4.16
CA THR A 205 6.31 -3.77 2.77
C THR A 205 6.02 -2.45 2.04
N LEU A 206 5.21 -1.57 2.64
CA LEU A 206 4.89 -0.28 2.03
C LEU A 206 6.14 0.59 1.89
N THR A 207 7.01 0.61 2.90
CA THR A 207 8.29 1.34 2.90
C THR A 207 9.23 0.83 1.81
N ALA A 208 9.39 -0.49 1.66
CA ALA A 208 10.18 -1.10 0.59
C ALA A 208 9.66 -0.71 -0.81
N CYS A 209 8.36 -0.81 -1.03
CA CYS A 209 7.72 -0.39 -2.29
C CYS A 209 7.91 1.10 -2.54
N TYR A 210 7.84 1.95 -1.51
CA TYR A 210 8.04 3.38 -1.61
C TYR A 210 9.49 3.74 -1.97
N ILE A 211 10.49 3.10 -1.34
CA ILE A 211 11.91 3.24 -1.69
C ILE A 211 12.12 2.92 -3.18
N LEU A 212 11.60 1.79 -3.64
CA LEU A 212 11.75 1.35 -5.03
C LEU A 212 11.00 2.25 -6.01
N ALA A 213 9.85 2.80 -5.61
CA ALA A 213 9.12 3.78 -6.39
C ALA A 213 9.94 5.07 -6.57
N LEU A 214 10.53 5.60 -5.49
CA LEU A 214 11.41 6.77 -5.55
C LEU A 214 12.68 6.51 -6.39
N ALA A 215 13.29 5.33 -6.25
CA ALA A 215 14.46 4.91 -7.04
C ALA A 215 14.16 4.84 -8.54
N LYS A 216 12.90 4.53 -8.94
CA LYS A 216 12.43 4.57 -10.33
C LYS A 216 11.95 5.95 -10.79
N GLY A 217 12.19 6.98 -9.99
CA GLY A 217 11.82 8.36 -10.32
C GLY A 217 10.35 8.68 -10.07
N GLY A 218 9.67 7.92 -9.21
CA GLY A 218 8.33 8.23 -8.75
C GLY A 218 8.27 9.56 -8.00
N GLY A 219 7.15 10.26 -8.12
CA GLY A 219 6.92 11.56 -7.48
C GLY A 219 7.65 12.73 -8.12
N ARG A 220 7.43 13.91 -7.51
CA ARG A 220 7.98 15.21 -7.96
C ARG A 220 9.11 15.72 -7.08
N LEU A 221 9.57 14.93 -6.11
CA LEU A 221 10.68 15.33 -5.24
C LEU A 221 11.90 15.67 -6.08
N VAL A 222 12.53 16.79 -5.74
CA VAL A 222 13.83 17.17 -6.32
C VAL A 222 14.89 16.11 -5.97
N PRO A 223 15.93 15.93 -6.79
CA PRO A 223 16.89 14.82 -6.64
C PRO A 223 17.48 14.69 -5.24
N MET A 224 17.85 15.80 -4.60
CA MET A 224 18.40 15.81 -3.23
C MET A 224 17.38 15.33 -2.21
N ALA A 225 16.15 15.88 -2.23
CA ALA A 225 15.09 15.46 -1.30
C ALA A 225 14.69 13.99 -1.51
N ARG A 226 14.70 13.52 -2.77
CA ARG A 226 14.45 12.12 -3.11
C ARG A 226 15.53 11.21 -2.52
N ALA A 227 16.80 11.57 -2.68
CA ALA A 227 17.93 10.81 -2.11
C ALA A 227 17.86 10.77 -0.58
N ALA A 228 17.61 11.93 0.06
CA ALA A 228 17.45 12.02 1.50
C ALA A 228 16.27 11.16 2.00
N MET A 229 15.12 11.19 1.28
CA MET A 229 13.96 10.37 1.63
C MET A 229 14.28 8.87 1.48
N ILE A 230 14.95 8.45 0.40
CA ILE A 230 15.37 7.05 0.23
C ILE A 230 16.28 6.63 1.39
N GLY A 231 17.28 7.44 1.73
CA GLY A 231 18.20 7.17 2.83
C GLY A 231 17.47 7.01 4.17
N LEU A 232 16.59 7.97 4.48
CA LEU A 232 15.78 7.93 5.71
C LEU A 232 14.90 6.67 5.76
N GLN A 233 14.23 6.32 4.66
CA GLN A 233 13.38 5.14 4.60
C GLN A 233 14.17 3.82 4.71
N LEU A 234 15.40 3.76 4.16
CA LEU A 234 16.28 2.60 4.33
C LEU A 234 16.67 2.39 5.79
N VAL A 235 16.99 3.47 6.52
CA VAL A 235 17.28 3.41 7.96
C VAL A 235 16.02 3.00 8.73
N ALA A 236 14.87 3.61 8.45
CA ALA A 236 13.61 3.26 9.09
C ALA A 236 13.16 1.82 8.80
N LEU A 237 13.49 1.25 7.64
CA LEU A 237 13.15 -0.13 7.28
C LEU A 237 13.72 -1.15 8.28
N VAL A 238 14.90 -0.86 8.87
CA VAL A 238 15.52 -1.69 9.91
C VAL A 238 14.62 -1.75 11.15
N THR A 239 14.02 -0.62 11.55
CA THR A 239 13.17 -0.53 12.75
C THR A 239 11.86 -1.32 12.60
N PHE A 240 11.37 -1.47 11.36
CA PHE A 240 10.17 -2.25 11.06
C PHE A 240 10.44 -3.76 11.01
N GLY A 241 11.72 -4.17 10.99
CA GLY A 241 12.17 -5.54 11.18
C GLY A 241 11.70 -6.55 10.11
N GLY A 242 11.36 -6.09 8.92
CA GLY A 242 10.93 -6.93 7.81
C GLY A 242 12.12 -7.50 7.03
N ARG A 243 12.65 -8.69 7.39
CA ARG A 243 13.77 -9.37 6.68
C ARG A 243 13.54 -9.44 5.16
N SER A 244 12.39 -9.98 4.75
CA SER A 244 12.03 -10.11 3.34
C SER A 244 11.96 -8.75 2.63
N ALA A 245 11.42 -7.72 3.30
CA ALA A 245 11.34 -6.37 2.76
C ALA A 245 12.75 -5.75 2.59
N THR A 246 13.64 -5.95 3.56
CA THR A 246 15.03 -5.49 3.49
C THR A 246 15.77 -6.17 2.33
N VAL A 247 15.73 -7.50 2.26
CA VAL A 247 16.38 -8.26 1.17
C VAL A 247 15.82 -7.87 -0.19
N THR A 248 14.50 -7.81 -0.34
CA THR A 248 13.85 -7.42 -1.60
C THR A 248 14.26 -6.01 -2.02
N THR A 249 14.31 -5.06 -1.07
CA THR A 249 14.72 -3.68 -1.33
C THR A 249 16.17 -3.61 -1.78
N LEU A 250 17.07 -4.33 -1.10
CA LEU A 250 18.48 -4.37 -1.46
C LEU A 250 18.71 -5.01 -2.82
N VAL A 251 18.12 -6.17 -3.10
CA VAL A 251 18.28 -6.88 -4.38
C VAL A 251 17.74 -6.07 -5.54
N LEU A 252 16.48 -5.64 -5.46
CA LEU A 252 15.85 -4.88 -6.54
C LEU A 252 16.43 -3.46 -6.67
N GLY A 253 16.76 -2.82 -5.55
CA GLY A 253 17.39 -1.49 -5.50
C GLY A 253 18.79 -1.51 -6.09
N SER A 254 19.60 -2.51 -5.74
CA SER A 254 20.93 -2.71 -6.34
C SER A 254 20.84 -2.95 -7.84
N GLY A 255 19.86 -3.74 -8.32
CA GLY A 255 19.61 -3.91 -9.75
C GLY A 255 19.33 -2.59 -10.46
N VAL A 256 18.53 -1.71 -9.85
CA VAL A 256 18.28 -0.35 -10.39
C VAL A 256 19.56 0.47 -10.41
N GLY A 257 20.35 0.44 -9.34
CA GLY A 257 21.62 1.14 -9.22
C GLY A 257 22.62 0.68 -10.28
N LEU A 258 22.78 -0.63 -10.47
CA LEU A 258 23.67 -1.22 -11.48
C LEU A 258 23.27 -0.81 -12.91
N VAL A 259 21.97 -0.83 -13.23
CA VAL A 259 21.49 -0.37 -14.55
C VAL A 259 21.78 1.13 -14.74
N ALA A 260 21.56 1.96 -13.72
CA ALA A 260 21.87 3.38 -13.77
C ALA A 260 23.37 3.62 -13.96
N LEU A 261 24.21 2.93 -13.19
CA LEU A 261 25.67 2.99 -13.28
C LEU A 261 26.16 2.60 -14.68
N ASN A 262 25.70 1.46 -15.22
CA ASN A 262 26.06 1.02 -16.57
C ASN A 262 25.68 2.05 -17.64
N ARG A 263 24.50 2.67 -17.54
CA ARG A 263 24.11 3.77 -18.46
C ARG A 263 25.06 4.95 -18.36
N THR A 264 25.40 5.37 -17.14
CA THR A 264 26.31 6.49 -16.89
C THR A 264 27.70 6.20 -17.43
N LEU A 265 28.24 5.00 -17.22
CA LEU A 265 29.55 4.58 -17.75
C LEU A 265 29.55 4.56 -19.28
N ARG A 266 28.47 4.06 -19.91
CA ARG A 266 28.34 4.05 -21.38
C ARG A 266 28.27 5.44 -22.01
N THR A 267 27.70 6.43 -21.28
CA THR A 267 27.61 7.82 -21.81
C THR A 267 28.90 8.61 -21.64
N GLY A 268 29.82 8.14 -20.80
CA GLY A 268 31.09 8.83 -20.49
C GLY A 268 30.91 10.19 -19.81
N ARG A 269 29.69 10.56 -19.44
CA ARG A 269 29.36 11.85 -18.84
C ARG A 269 28.76 11.65 -17.46
N ILE A 270 29.52 11.99 -16.43
CA ILE A 270 29.07 11.98 -15.04
C ILE A 270 28.80 13.42 -14.63
N PRO A 271 27.54 13.81 -14.30
CA PRO A 271 27.29 15.14 -13.73
C PRO A 271 28.10 15.32 -12.46
N LEU A 272 28.75 16.48 -12.30
CA LEU A 272 29.62 16.79 -11.15
C LEU A 272 28.88 16.54 -9.81
N ALA A 273 27.61 16.93 -9.70
CA ALA A 273 26.80 16.68 -8.52
C ALA A 273 26.62 15.18 -8.24
N ALA A 274 26.51 14.33 -9.27
CA ALA A 274 26.40 12.88 -9.09
C ALA A 274 27.75 12.29 -8.67
N ALA A 275 28.86 12.76 -9.22
CA ALA A 275 30.21 12.35 -8.80
C ALA A 275 30.47 12.75 -7.34
N ALA A 276 30.20 14.00 -6.98
CA ALA A 276 30.33 14.48 -5.60
C ALA A 276 29.45 13.69 -4.62
N GLY A 277 28.18 13.44 -4.98
CA GLY A 277 27.28 12.61 -4.20
C GLY A 277 27.76 11.16 -4.05
N ALA A 278 28.34 10.57 -5.09
CA ALA A 278 28.91 9.22 -5.04
C ALA A 278 30.16 9.18 -4.12
N CYS A 279 31.06 10.15 -4.22
CA CYS A 279 32.21 10.27 -3.33
C CYS A 279 31.76 10.43 -1.86
N PHE A 280 30.80 11.32 -1.61
CA PHE A 280 30.22 11.52 -0.28
C PHE A 280 29.59 10.23 0.27
N ALA A 281 28.81 9.52 -0.55
CA ALA A 281 28.22 8.25 -0.16
C ALA A 281 29.26 7.17 0.12
N LEU A 282 30.28 7.05 -0.73
CA LEU A 282 31.35 6.06 -0.55
C LEU A 282 32.20 6.31 0.71
N THR A 283 32.35 7.56 1.13
CA THR A 283 33.15 7.91 2.30
C THR A 283 32.36 7.93 3.60
N LEU A 284 31.19 8.57 3.61
CA LEU A 284 30.40 8.76 4.83
C LEU A 284 29.43 7.61 5.14
N LEU A 285 28.91 6.92 4.14
CA LEU A 285 27.96 5.83 4.37
C LEU A 285 28.59 4.66 5.15
N PRO A 286 29.79 4.16 4.82
CA PRO A 286 30.44 3.13 5.62
C PRO A 286 30.73 3.56 7.06
N VAL A 287 31.13 4.81 7.26
CA VAL A 287 31.36 5.37 8.59
C VAL A 287 30.07 5.43 9.39
N LEU A 288 28.99 5.92 8.79
CA LEU A 288 27.67 5.95 9.42
C LEU A 288 27.17 4.54 9.76
N VAL A 289 27.32 3.59 8.83
CA VAL A 289 26.94 2.19 9.06
C VAL A 289 27.75 1.59 10.20
N ALA A 290 29.06 1.86 10.26
CA ALA A 290 29.92 1.38 11.34
C ALA A 290 29.53 1.97 12.70
N ILE A 291 29.23 3.27 12.76
CA ILE A 291 28.74 3.93 13.99
C ILE A 291 27.41 3.33 14.44
N LEU A 292 26.46 3.15 13.52
CA LEU A 292 25.14 2.54 13.81
C LEU A 292 25.30 1.08 14.27
N ALA A 293 26.20 0.33 13.65
CA ALA A 293 26.50 -1.04 14.05
C ALA A 293 27.14 -1.10 15.45
N ALA A 294 28.09 -0.24 15.74
CA ALA A 294 28.74 -0.13 17.06
C ALA A 294 27.71 0.29 18.15
N ALA A 295 26.69 1.05 17.77
CA ALA A 295 25.59 1.43 18.66
C ALA A 295 24.49 0.36 18.81
N GLY A 296 24.65 -0.84 18.23
CA GLY A 296 23.67 -1.93 18.30
C GLY A 296 22.40 -1.72 17.46
N PHE A 297 22.40 -0.73 16.56
CA PHE A 297 21.21 -0.41 15.74
C PHE A 297 20.72 -1.60 14.90
N PHE A 298 21.64 -2.46 14.46
CA PHE A 298 21.32 -3.61 13.62
C PHE A 298 21.10 -4.90 14.41
N ASP A 299 21.34 -4.93 15.72
CA ASP A 299 21.37 -6.16 16.52
C ASP A 299 20.05 -6.91 16.44
N THR A 300 18.93 -6.23 16.67
CA THR A 300 17.59 -6.83 16.55
C THR A 300 17.27 -7.36 15.15
N LEU A 301 17.82 -6.77 14.09
CA LEU A 301 17.68 -7.26 12.73
C LEU A 301 18.57 -8.47 12.48
N LEU A 302 19.86 -8.39 12.91
CA LEU A 302 20.84 -9.45 12.75
C LEU A 302 20.45 -10.70 13.54
N ASP A 303 20.02 -10.55 14.80
CA ASP A 303 19.53 -11.64 15.63
C ASP A 303 18.39 -12.42 14.93
N ARG A 304 17.56 -11.72 14.17
CA ARG A 304 16.48 -12.35 13.37
C ARG A 304 16.98 -13.08 12.12
N PHE A 305 18.15 -12.75 11.60
CA PHE A 305 18.79 -13.51 10.53
C PHE A 305 19.51 -14.75 11.07
N VAL A 306 20.02 -14.68 12.30
CA VAL A 306 20.73 -15.78 12.98
C VAL A 306 19.73 -16.72 13.65
N SER A 307 18.78 -16.16 14.40
CA SER A 307 17.72 -16.90 15.10
C SER A 307 16.38 -16.70 14.36
N ASP A 308 15.92 -17.75 13.69
CA ASP A 308 14.68 -17.71 12.90
C ASP A 308 13.41 -17.58 13.79
N GLY A 309 13.54 -17.83 15.10
CA GLY A 309 12.41 -17.82 16.05
C GLY A 309 11.29 -18.80 15.70
N GLY A 310 11.59 -19.83 14.90
CA GLY A 310 10.61 -20.80 14.43
C GLY A 310 9.86 -20.43 13.16
N SER A 311 10.14 -19.29 12.52
CA SER A 311 9.44 -18.82 11.33
C SER A 311 9.63 -19.74 10.11
N ALA A 312 10.81 -20.36 9.91
CA ALA A 312 11.00 -21.36 8.85
C ALA A 312 10.20 -22.62 9.14
N LYS A 313 10.19 -23.09 10.38
CA LYS A 313 9.38 -24.24 10.81
C LYS A 313 7.88 -23.93 10.60
N ALA A 314 7.39 -22.77 11.01
CA ALA A 314 6.00 -22.35 10.79
C ALA A 314 5.59 -22.38 9.31
N ARG A 315 6.52 -22.06 8.39
CA ARG A 315 6.27 -22.15 6.94
C ARG A 315 6.17 -23.59 6.43
N VAL A 316 6.85 -24.52 7.06
CA VAL A 316 6.68 -25.96 6.73
C VAL A 316 5.39 -26.47 7.37
N ASP A 317 5.17 -26.17 8.65
CA ASP A 317 4.01 -26.61 9.41
C ASP A 317 2.68 -26.11 8.80
N MET A 318 2.66 -24.90 8.18
CA MET A 318 1.46 -24.41 7.49
C MET A 318 1.06 -25.27 6.28
N LEU A 319 2.00 -25.98 5.65
CA LEU A 319 1.70 -26.90 4.57
C LEU A 319 1.08 -28.21 5.10
N SER A 320 1.50 -28.64 6.27
CA SER A 320 0.95 -29.84 6.92
C SER A 320 -0.52 -29.69 7.34
N VAL A 321 -1.01 -28.44 7.47
CA VAL A 321 -2.44 -28.18 7.71
C VAL A 321 -3.30 -28.70 6.55
N PHE A 322 -2.78 -28.65 5.30
CA PHE A 322 -3.51 -29.15 4.12
C PHE A 322 -3.75 -30.65 4.17
N ASP A 323 -2.81 -31.42 4.71
CA ASP A 323 -2.92 -32.88 4.82
C ASP A 323 -4.05 -33.30 5.79
N ALA A 324 -4.39 -32.43 6.74
CA ALA A 324 -5.45 -32.66 7.72
C ALA A 324 -6.86 -32.28 7.23
N ILE A 325 -6.97 -31.66 6.03
CA ILE A 325 -8.24 -31.16 5.50
C ILE A 325 -8.61 -31.90 4.22
N PRO A 326 -9.79 -32.53 4.10
CA PRO A 326 -10.24 -33.19 2.89
C PRO A 326 -10.24 -32.24 1.66
N PHE A 327 -9.76 -32.70 0.52
CA PHE A 327 -9.64 -31.88 -0.71
C PHE A 327 -10.93 -31.17 -1.10
N ARG A 328 -12.10 -31.82 -0.95
CA ARG A 328 -13.39 -31.20 -1.23
C ARG A 328 -13.64 -29.95 -0.35
N GLN A 329 -13.23 -29.99 0.92
CA GLN A 329 -13.34 -28.83 1.81
C GLN A 329 -12.32 -27.75 1.43
N LEU A 330 -11.09 -28.14 1.09
CA LEU A 330 -10.11 -27.19 0.55
C LEU A 330 -10.60 -26.49 -0.71
N LEU A 331 -11.31 -27.20 -1.58
CA LEU A 331 -11.82 -26.62 -2.83
C LEU A 331 -12.89 -25.57 -2.57
N LEU A 332 -13.86 -25.85 -1.67
CA LEU A 332 -15.05 -25.03 -1.43
C LEU A 332 -14.90 -24.07 -0.24
N GLY A 333 -13.88 -24.24 0.56
CA GLY A 333 -13.60 -23.52 1.82
C GLY A 333 -13.92 -24.39 3.04
N PRO A 334 -12.90 -24.68 3.86
CA PRO A 334 -13.03 -25.46 5.07
C PRO A 334 -13.90 -24.73 6.14
N ASP A 335 -14.28 -25.50 7.14
CA ASP A 335 -14.92 -24.95 8.34
C ASP A 335 -13.93 -24.06 9.11
N PHE A 336 -14.35 -22.86 9.46
CA PHE A 336 -13.53 -21.88 10.19
C PHE A 336 -13.03 -22.40 11.55
N LEU A 337 -13.88 -23.13 12.28
CA LEU A 337 -13.51 -23.70 13.59
C LEU A 337 -12.46 -24.80 13.43
N GLN A 338 -12.60 -25.66 12.41
CA GLN A 338 -11.62 -26.69 12.05
C GLN A 338 -10.27 -26.05 11.74
N VAL A 339 -10.23 -25.04 10.89
CA VAL A 339 -8.97 -24.33 10.53
C VAL A 339 -8.31 -23.74 11.77
N ASN A 340 -9.06 -23.06 12.63
CA ASN A 340 -8.52 -22.48 13.87
C ASN A 340 -8.01 -23.55 14.85
N THR A 341 -8.68 -24.70 14.94
CA THR A 341 -8.21 -25.83 15.76
C THR A 341 -6.91 -26.39 15.22
N LEU A 342 -6.81 -26.61 13.89
CA LEU A 342 -5.58 -27.09 13.26
C LEU A 342 -4.43 -26.09 13.42
N ARG A 343 -4.68 -24.79 13.26
CA ARG A 343 -3.67 -23.76 13.52
C ARG A 343 -3.07 -23.88 14.91
N ARG A 344 -3.88 -24.10 15.94
CA ARG A 344 -3.40 -24.31 17.32
C ARG A 344 -2.59 -25.60 17.46
N ILE A 345 -3.05 -26.70 16.85
CA ILE A 345 -2.35 -28.00 16.89
C ILE A 345 -0.97 -27.89 16.24
N TYR A 346 -0.85 -27.15 15.14
CA TYR A 346 0.41 -26.97 14.41
C TYR A 346 1.25 -25.77 14.88
N GLY A 347 0.89 -25.11 15.99
CA GLY A 347 1.65 -23.98 16.51
C GLY A 347 1.62 -22.73 15.64
N LEU A 348 0.57 -22.55 14.81
CA LEU A 348 0.36 -21.42 13.91
C LEU A 348 -0.58 -20.37 14.53
N GLU A 349 -0.59 -20.24 15.83
CA GLU A 349 -1.51 -19.37 16.58
C GLU A 349 -1.33 -17.89 16.20
N TRP A 350 -0.10 -17.51 15.89
CA TRP A 350 0.28 -16.13 15.55
C TRP A 350 0.01 -15.73 14.09
N GLY A 351 -0.59 -16.62 13.30
CA GLY A 351 -0.94 -16.36 11.91
C GLY A 351 -0.25 -17.30 10.92
N ILE A 352 -0.73 -17.24 9.68
CA ILE A 352 -0.19 -17.99 8.55
C ILE A 352 0.68 -17.02 7.74
N GLU A 353 1.99 -17.25 7.71
CA GLU A 353 2.95 -16.35 7.06
C GLU A 353 2.90 -16.39 5.51
N ASN A 354 1.71 -16.54 4.94
CA ASN A 354 1.48 -16.48 3.50
C ASN A 354 0.03 -16.11 3.17
N SER A 355 -0.19 -15.03 2.43
CA SER A 355 -1.54 -14.56 2.09
C SER A 355 -2.36 -15.55 1.26
N ILE A 356 -1.74 -16.26 0.32
CA ILE A 356 -2.46 -17.21 -0.55
C ILE A 356 -2.85 -18.44 0.25
N ILE A 357 -1.92 -18.99 1.03
CA ILE A 357 -2.20 -20.17 1.87
C ILE A 357 -3.29 -19.87 2.89
N SER A 358 -3.19 -18.71 3.57
CA SER A 358 -4.22 -18.26 4.50
C SER A 358 -5.57 -18.11 3.81
N ALA A 359 -5.63 -17.48 2.63
CA ALA A 359 -6.87 -17.34 1.87
C ALA A 359 -7.47 -18.70 1.46
N VAL A 360 -6.64 -19.67 1.05
CA VAL A 360 -7.12 -21.02 0.72
C VAL A 360 -7.69 -21.72 1.95
N LEU A 361 -7.04 -21.62 3.09
CA LEU A 361 -7.49 -22.27 4.32
C LEU A 361 -8.80 -21.65 4.85
N TYR A 362 -9.03 -20.35 4.68
CA TYR A 362 -10.25 -19.71 5.17
C TYR A 362 -11.39 -19.63 4.14
N HIS A 363 -11.07 -19.54 2.85
CA HIS A 363 -12.08 -19.29 1.81
C HIS A 363 -12.17 -20.40 0.76
N GLY A 364 -11.18 -21.28 0.68
CA GLY A 364 -11.05 -22.34 -0.30
C GLY A 364 -10.33 -21.91 -1.58
N ILE A 365 -9.91 -22.93 -2.33
CA ILE A 365 -9.11 -22.74 -3.56
C ILE A 365 -9.87 -21.92 -4.61
N LEU A 366 -11.15 -22.20 -4.83
CA LEU A 366 -11.94 -21.51 -5.88
C LEU A 366 -12.06 -20.02 -5.59
N VAL A 367 -12.43 -19.65 -4.37
CA VAL A 367 -12.56 -18.23 -3.98
C VAL A 367 -11.22 -17.53 -4.01
N THR A 368 -10.16 -18.19 -3.50
CA THR A 368 -8.80 -17.66 -3.52
C THR A 368 -8.30 -17.43 -4.95
N ALA A 369 -8.55 -18.37 -5.87
CA ALA A 369 -8.17 -18.21 -7.28
C ALA A 369 -8.84 -16.98 -7.92
N VAL A 370 -10.15 -16.79 -7.67
CA VAL A 370 -10.89 -15.61 -8.15
C VAL A 370 -10.29 -14.31 -7.56
N LEU A 371 -9.98 -14.28 -6.26
CA LEU A 371 -9.38 -13.13 -5.61
C LEU A 371 -7.98 -12.82 -6.15
N VAL A 372 -7.14 -13.82 -6.34
CA VAL A 372 -5.78 -13.66 -6.91
C VAL A 372 -5.85 -13.11 -8.34
N ILE A 373 -6.76 -13.64 -9.16
CA ILE A 373 -6.99 -13.14 -10.52
C ILE A 373 -7.49 -11.68 -10.46
N ALA A 374 -8.46 -11.37 -9.60
CA ALA A 374 -9.00 -10.02 -9.46
C ALA A 374 -7.94 -9.02 -9.02
N VAL A 375 -7.09 -9.38 -8.04
CA VAL A 375 -5.96 -8.54 -7.59
C VAL A 375 -4.92 -8.37 -8.72
N GLY A 376 -4.59 -9.43 -9.45
CA GLY A 376 -3.66 -9.36 -10.58
C GLY A 376 -4.16 -8.43 -11.69
N LEU A 377 -5.43 -8.57 -12.09
CA LEU A 377 -6.06 -7.70 -13.09
C LEU A 377 -6.13 -6.24 -12.59
N TYR A 378 -6.45 -6.05 -11.33
CA TYR A 378 -6.47 -4.73 -10.68
C TYR A 378 -5.11 -4.03 -10.71
N LEU A 379 -4.04 -4.73 -10.30
CA LEU A 379 -2.69 -4.18 -10.34
C LEU A 379 -2.24 -3.88 -11.79
N ALA A 380 -2.60 -4.73 -12.74
CA ALA A 380 -2.34 -4.50 -14.16
C ALA A 380 -3.10 -3.28 -14.70
N GLU A 381 -4.36 -3.08 -14.29
CA GLU A 381 -5.15 -1.89 -14.65
C GLU A 381 -4.52 -0.62 -14.10
N VAL A 382 -4.18 -0.60 -12.80
CA VAL A 382 -3.50 0.55 -12.17
C VAL A 382 -2.17 0.84 -12.90
N ALA A 383 -1.39 -0.21 -13.20
CA ALA A 383 -0.10 -0.05 -13.88
C ALA A 383 -0.22 0.54 -15.29
N ARG A 384 -1.27 0.19 -16.04
CA ARG A 384 -1.49 0.73 -17.42
C ARG A 384 -1.67 2.23 -17.43
N ASP A 385 -2.28 2.78 -16.38
CA ASP A 385 -2.55 4.21 -16.28
C ASP A 385 -1.40 4.98 -15.63
N CYS A 386 -0.44 4.27 -15.08
CA CYS A 386 0.75 4.86 -14.50
C CYS A 386 1.87 4.99 -15.53
N ARG A 387 2.74 5.99 -15.34
CA ARG A 387 3.95 6.13 -16.17
C ARG A 387 4.94 4.98 -15.93
N ARG A 388 5.86 4.81 -16.88
CA ARG A 388 6.89 3.76 -16.82
C ARG A 388 7.70 3.81 -15.51
N GLY A 389 8.04 2.64 -14.98
CA GLY A 389 8.75 2.49 -13.70
C GLY A 389 7.90 1.90 -12.58
N VAL A 390 6.56 1.92 -12.72
CA VAL A 390 5.59 1.40 -11.76
C VAL A 390 5.71 -0.11 -11.50
N TRP A 391 6.21 -0.89 -12.46
CA TRP A 391 6.28 -2.34 -12.35
C TRP A 391 7.25 -2.85 -11.28
N LEU A 392 8.30 -2.07 -10.97
CA LEU A 392 9.27 -2.48 -9.93
C LEU A 392 8.65 -2.51 -8.54
N PRO A 393 7.97 -1.44 -8.06
CA PRO A 393 7.26 -1.53 -6.80
C PRO A 393 6.11 -2.54 -6.82
N ILE A 394 5.45 -2.80 -7.97
CA ILE A 394 4.43 -3.87 -8.08
C ILE A 394 5.08 -5.24 -7.87
N LEU A 395 6.20 -5.53 -8.51
CA LEU A 395 6.93 -6.79 -8.32
C LEU A 395 7.31 -6.98 -6.85
N ALA A 396 7.87 -5.94 -6.22
CA ALA A 396 8.21 -5.98 -4.80
C ALA A 396 6.97 -6.23 -3.92
N PHE A 397 5.85 -5.56 -4.21
CA PHE A 397 4.61 -5.75 -3.47
C PHE A 397 4.09 -7.18 -3.56
N VAL A 398 4.04 -7.76 -4.77
CA VAL A 398 3.58 -9.14 -4.98
C VAL A 398 4.47 -10.15 -4.24
N ILE A 399 5.79 -9.93 -4.23
CA ILE A 399 6.70 -10.79 -3.46
C ILE A 399 6.39 -10.64 -1.96
N LEU A 400 6.38 -9.42 -1.47
CA LEU A 400 6.34 -9.13 -0.04
C LEU A 400 5.00 -9.46 0.62
N VAL A 401 3.89 -9.22 -0.07
CA VAL A 401 2.56 -9.51 0.48
C VAL A 401 2.34 -11.01 0.75
N ASN A 402 3.14 -11.87 0.13
CA ASN A 402 3.13 -13.31 0.35
C ASN A 402 4.16 -13.79 1.39
N THR A 403 4.82 -12.88 2.10
CA THR A 403 5.76 -13.22 3.21
C THR A 403 5.14 -13.06 4.59
N PHE A 404 3.86 -12.72 4.66
CA PHE A 404 3.02 -12.63 5.87
C PHE A 404 1.54 -12.74 5.48
N GLU A 405 0.60 -12.72 6.43
CA GLU A 405 -0.85 -12.84 6.18
C GLU A 405 -1.48 -11.61 5.46
N GLY A 406 -0.69 -10.82 4.77
CA GLY A 406 -0.98 -9.50 4.24
C GLY A 406 -2.40 -9.26 3.72
N LEU A 407 -2.81 -9.93 2.59
CA LEU A 407 -4.12 -9.70 1.96
C LEU A 407 -5.21 -10.69 2.42
N ALA A 408 -4.87 -11.74 3.14
CA ALA A 408 -5.89 -12.66 3.67
C ALA A 408 -6.51 -12.14 4.97
N GLY A 409 -5.77 -11.30 5.70
CA GLY A 409 -6.25 -10.63 6.89
C GLY A 409 -6.91 -9.28 6.59
N LYS A 410 -7.34 -8.61 7.65
CA LYS A 410 -7.88 -7.25 7.60
C LYS A 410 -6.75 -6.24 7.46
N THR A 411 -6.72 -5.53 6.32
CA THR A 411 -5.66 -4.55 6.04
C THR A 411 -6.11 -3.47 5.06
N THR A 412 -5.51 -2.30 5.14
CA THR A 412 -5.62 -1.25 4.12
C THR A 412 -4.39 -1.19 3.20
N LEU A 413 -3.50 -2.19 3.28
CA LEU A 413 -2.21 -2.18 2.59
C LEU A 413 -2.34 -2.09 1.07
N LEU A 414 -3.24 -2.87 0.45
CA LEU A 414 -3.49 -2.83 -1.00
C LEU A 414 -4.01 -1.46 -1.44
N ALA A 415 -4.88 -0.86 -0.64
CA ALA A 415 -5.40 0.48 -0.87
C ALA A 415 -4.31 1.55 -0.78
N LYS A 416 -3.48 1.52 0.28
CA LYS A 416 -2.32 2.42 0.45
C LYS A 416 -1.33 2.28 -0.70
N PHE A 417 -1.07 1.04 -1.12
CA PHE A 417 -0.19 0.74 -2.23
C PHE A 417 -0.73 1.28 -3.56
N ALA A 418 -2.01 1.10 -3.85
CA ALA A 418 -2.63 1.64 -5.06
C ALA A 418 -2.60 3.18 -5.09
N LEU A 419 -2.92 3.84 -3.97
CA LEU A 419 -2.79 5.29 -3.86
C LEU A 419 -1.35 5.72 -4.16
N MET A 420 -0.35 5.06 -3.55
CA MET A 420 1.06 5.32 -3.79
C MET A 420 1.41 5.25 -5.28
N LEU A 421 0.98 4.19 -5.98
CA LEU A 421 1.27 4.04 -7.41
C LEU A 421 0.67 5.19 -8.23
N ILE A 422 -0.61 5.51 -8.00
CA ILE A 422 -1.33 6.54 -8.77
C ILE A 422 -0.72 7.93 -8.55
N VAL A 423 -0.35 8.28 -7.31
CA VAL A 423 0.17 9.62 -7.02
C VAL A 423 1.65 9.77 -7.38
N LEU A 424 2.46 8.71 -7.26
CA LEU A 424 3.89 8.77 -7.59
C LEU A 424 4.18 8.55 -9.08
N PHE A 425 3.30 7.86 -9.80
CA PHE A 425 3.43 7.60 -11.23
C PHE A 425 2.21 8.09 -12.01
N PRO A 426 1.77 9.36 -11.84
CA PRO A 426 0.60 9.84 -12.55
C PRO A 426 0.82 9.73 -14.09
N PRO A 427 -0.25 9.52 -14.86
CA PRO A 427 -0.15 9.44 -16.31
C PRO A 427 0.49 10.73 -16.85
N LEU A 428 1.32 10.59 -17.89
CA LEU A 428 1.82 11.75 -18.60
C LEU A 428 0.64 12.48 -19.25
N PRO A 429 0.59 13.81 -19.16
CA PRO A 429 -0.41 14.57 -19.89
C PRO A 429 -0.30 14.16 -21.38
N ALA A 430 -1.44 13.80 -21.96
CA ALA A 430 -1.48 13.48 -23.38
C ALA A 430 -0.80 14.63 -24.13
N ARG A 431 0.41 14.38 -24.68
CA ARG A 431 1.03 15.32 -25.60
C ARG A 431 -0.01 15.54 -26.69
N GLY A 432 -0.56 16.73 -26.74
CA GLY A 432 -1.55 17.07 -27.74
C GLY A 432 -1.08 16.51 -29.07
N ARG A 433 -1.85 15.62 -29.66
CA ARG A 433 -1.69 15.28 -31.05
C ARG A 433 -1.95 16.61 -31.79
N VAL A 434 -0.85 17.28 -32.12
CA VAL A 434 -0.85 18.47 -32.97
C VAL A 434 -1.22 18.05 -34.37
#